data_9ba0862ef4e84701935bcdb8f4ac1f4c
#
_entry.id   9ba0862ef4e84701935bcdb8f4ac1f4c
#
_cell.length_a   1.000
_cell.length_b   1.000
_cell.length_c   1.000
_cell.angle_alpha   90.00
_cell.angle_beta   90.00
_cell.angle_gamma   90.00
#
_symmetry.space_group_name_H-M   'P 1'
#
loop_
_entity.id
_entity.type
_entity.pdbx_description
1 polymer ?
#
loop_
_entity_poly.entity_id
_entity_poly.type
_entity_poly.pdbx_seq_one_letter_code
_entity_poly.pdbx_strand_id
1 'polypeptide(L)'
;MICCRNLSRIVSIFLLGFCHPLLAQEREWQVDSLPANSSVSEPDSQQVYEVLLKMLDRWNAHDIDAYLEVYWKSPGLLVVVNSEQFNGWQQLHDSYINGYSDRAAMGFIQPKRIQVKLLKSDLALALTWWSITFPASKKTVVGNTTTDLQKFNDGWKIVAAHSSTG
;
A
#
# COMPACT_ATOMS: atom_id res chain seq x y z
N MET A 1 33.44 52.52 54.32
CA MET A 1 34.66 51.97 53.70
C MET A 1 34.26 50.73 52.92
N ILE A 2 34.40 50.79 51.58
CA ILE A 2 34.53 49.68 50.61
C ILE A 2 33.34 48.72 50.53
N CYS A 3 32.39 48.86 49.60
CA CYS A 3 32.39 48.45 48.20
C CYS A 3 32.57 46.91 47.97
N CYS A 4 31.51 46.25 47.57
CA CYS A 4 31.59 45.25 46.44
C CYS A 4 30.18 44.88 45.99
N ARG A 5 29.91 45.28 44.78
CA ARG A 5 28.76 44.87 43.95
C ARG A 5 28.93 43.40 43.52
N ASN A 6 27.89 42.59 43.60
CA ASN A 6 27.84 41.37 42.83
C ASN A 6 26.54 41.29 42.04
N LEU A 7 26.66 41.45 40.74
CA LEU A 7 25.63 41.21 39.76
C LEU A 7 25.35 39.70 39.67
N SER A 8 24.18 39.29 40.07
CA SER A 8 23.69 37.93 39.75
C SER A 8 23.06 37.96 38.37
N ARG A 9 23.72 37.33 37.40
CA ARG A 9 23.19 37.09 36.05
C ARG A 9 22.18 35.97 36.13
N ILE A 10 20.92 36.28 35.89
CA ILE A 10 19.86 35.31 35.65
C ILE A 10 20.05 34.78 34.21
N VAL A 11 20.51 33.56 34.10
CA VAL A 11 20.55 32.81 32.83
C VAL A 11 19.16 32.26 32.60
N SER A 12 18.39 32.93 31.74
CA SER A 12 17.14 32.37 31.19
C SER A 12 17.49 31.26 30.21
N ILE A 13 17.26 30.02 30.61
CA ILE A 13 17.33 28.87 29.72
C ILE A 13 16.05 28.89 28.90
N PHE A 14 16.14 29.36 27.64
CA PHE A 14 15.13 29.13 26.63
C PHE A 14 15.13 27.65 26.25
N LEU A 15 14.19 26.92 26.80
CA LEU A 15 13.84 25.58 26.28
C LEU A 15 13.17 25.78 24.91
N LEU A 16 13.96 25.80 23.86
CA LEU A 16 13.47 25.60 22.50
C LEU A 16 12.92 24.18 22.40
N GLY A 17 11.61 24.06 22.56
CA GLY A 17 10.88 22.86 22.20
C GLY A 17 11.10 22.60 20.72
N PHE A 18 11.97 21.67 20.38
CA PHE A 18 12.05 21.10 19.05
C PHE A 18 10.75 20.34 18.79
N CYS A 19 9.77 21.05 18.24
CA CYS A 19 8.66 20.42 17.56
C CYS A 19 9.27 19.73 16.34
N HIS A 20 9.58 18.45 16.47
CA HIS A 20 9.93 17.64 15.31
C HIS A 20 8.64 17.52 14.49
N PRO A 21 8.60 18.04 13.25
CA PRO A 21 7.52 17.68 12.36
C PRO A 21 7.59 16.14 12.23
N LEU A 22 6.48 15.46 12.50
CA LEU A 22 6.29 14.10 12.02
C LEU A 22 6.52 14.16 10.51
N LEU A 23 7.74 13.80 10.09
CA LEU A 23 8.04 13.59 8.68
C LEU A 23 7.07 12.52 8.24
N ALA A 24 6.09 12.92 7.45
CA ALA A 24 5.30 11.97 6.69
C ALA A 24 6.34 11.11 5.96
N GLN A 25 6.41 9.83 6.33
CA GLN A 25 7.31 8.89 5.70
C GLN A 25 6.86 8.81 4.24
N GLU A 26 7.56 9.51 3.36
CA GLU A 26 7.30 9.46 1.93
C GLU A 26 7.39 7.99 1.53
N ARG A 27 6.27 7.46 1.01
CA ARG A 27 6.22 6.07 0.54
C ARG A 27 7.09 6.01 -0.70
N GLU A 28 8.23 5.35 -0.57
CA GLU A 28 9.16 5.19 -1.69
C GLU A 28 8.54 4.22 -2.71
N TRP A 29 8.22 4.74 -3.89
CA TRP A 29 7.80 3.95 -5.04
C TRP A 29 8.91 3.98 -6.09
N GLN A 30 9.15 2.85 -6.73
CA GLN A 30 10.12 2.74 -7.81
C GLN A 30 9.43 2.31 -9.09
N VAL A 31 9.67 3.06 -10.16
CA VAL A 31 9.29 2.68 -11.51
C VAL A 31 10.54 2.22 -12.23
N ASP A 32 10.63 0.92 -12.47
CA ASP A 32 11.66 0.37 -13.35
C ASP A 32 11.16 0.45 -14.78
N SER A 33 11.65 1.42 -15.56
CA SER A 33 11.34 1.50 -16.98
C SER A 33 12.02 0.35 -17.75
N LEU A 34 11.29 -0.26 -18.68
CA LEU A 34 11.88 -1.13 -19.69
C LEU A 34 12.86 -0.31 -20.57
N PRO A 35 13.86 -0.94 -21.20
CA PRO A 35 14.79 -0.22 -22.07
C PRO A 35 14.05 0.58 -23.14
N ALA A 36 14.61 1.73 -23.51
CA ALA A 36 14.04 2.91 -24.16
C ALA A 36 13.28 2.76 -25.50
N ASN A 37 12.85 1.58 -25.91
CA ASN A 37 12.06 1.36 -27.11
C ASN A 37 10.56 1.19 -26.88
N SER A 38 10.09 1.32 -25.64
CA SER A 38 8.66 1.24 -25.32
C SER A 38 8.08 2.64 -25.11
N SER A 39 6.97 2.93 -25.78
CA SER A 39 6.11 4.11 -25.60
C SER A 39 5.42 4.12 -24.24
N VAL A 40 6.14 3.77 -23.17
CA VAL A 40 5.66 3.68 -21.81
C VAL A 40 5.76 5.05 -21.18
N SER A 41 4.64 5.59 -20.70
CA SER A 41 4.58 6.91 -20.10
C SER A 41 4.70 6.85 -18.58
N GLU A 42 5.48 7.75 -17.99
CA GLU A 42 5.56 7.99 -16.54
C GLU A 42 4.16 8.12 -15.88
N PRO A 43 3.19 8.82 -16.49
CA PRO A 43 1.83 8.92 -15.98
C PRO A 43 1.11 7.57 -15.79
N ASP A 44 1.38 6.57 -16.62
CA ASP A 44 0.73 5.26 -16.50
C ASP A 44 1.26 4.46 -15.31
N SER A 45 2.55 4.54 -15.03
CA SER A 45 3.15 3.93 -13.84
C SER A 45 2.60 4.54 -12.56
N GLN A 46 2.45 5.86 -12.54
CA GLN A 46 1.86 6.59 -11.43
C GLN A 46 0.39 6.19 -11.20
N GLN A 47 -0.40 6.04 -12.27
CA GLN A 47 -1.78 5.58 -12.16
C GLN A 47 -1.89 4.18 -11.56
N VAL A 48 -1.03 3.24 -11.98
CA VAL A 48 -0.98 1.88 -11.40
C VAL A 48 -0.65 1.96 -9.91
N TYR A 49 0.35 2.75 -9.53
CA TYR A 49 0.72 2.95 -8.14
C TYR A 49 -0.44 3.49 -7.29
N GLU A 50 -1.15 4.50 -7.79
CA GLU A 50 -2.30 5.10 -7.12
C GLU A 50 -3.47 4.12 -6.96
N VAL A 51 -3.74 3.28 -7.96
CA VAL A 51 -4.75 2.20 -7.88
C VAL A 51 -4.42 1.24 -6.75
N LEU A 52 -3.15 0.83 -6.63
CA LEU A 52 -2.71 -0.07 -5.56
C LEU A 52 -2.79 0.58 -4.18
N LEU A 53 -2.41 1.85 -4.04
CA LEU A 53 -2.56 2.57 -2.77
C LEU A 53 -4.03 2.69 -2.37
N LYS A 54 -4.88 3.10 -3.30
CA LYS A 54 -6.33 3.21 -3.06
C LYS A 54 -6.92 1.87 -2.61
N MET A 55 -6.50 0.77 -3.23
CA MET A 55 -6.90 -0.58 -2.82
C MET A 55 -6.55 -0.86 -1.35
N LEU A 56 -5.31 -0.57 -0.94
CA LEU A 56 -4.86 -0.78 0.43
C LEU A 56 -5.59 0.14 1.44
N ASP A 57 -5.90 1.36 1.05
CA ASP A 57 -6.69 2.28 1.86
C ASP A 57 -8.12 1.76 2.07
N ARG A 58 -8.73 1.11 1.06
CA ARG A 58 -10.05 0.47 1.17
C ARG A 58 -10.03 -0.76 2.09
N TRP A 59 -8.95 -1.55 2.03
CA TRP A 59 -8.73 -2.60 3.03
C TRP A 59 -8.72 -2.03 4.46
N ASN A 60 -7.95 -0.96 4.69
CA ASN A 60 -7.84 -0.32 6.00
C ASN A 60 -9.13 0.36 6.47
N ALA A 61 -10.01 0.73 5.55
CA ALA A 61 -11.36 1.18 5.83
C ALA A 61 -12.33 0.01 6.12
N HIS A 62 -11.86 -1.24 6.02
CA HIS A 62 -12.63 -2.46 6.18
C HIS A 62 -13.79 -2.58 5.17
N ASP A 63 -13.62 -1.95 4.00
CA ASP A 63 -14.58 -1.95 2.90
C ASP A 63 -14.15 -2.95 1.83
N ILE A 64 -14.61 -4.21 1.97
CA ILE A 64 -14.22 -5.29 1.05
C ILE A 64 -14.72 -5.04 -0.36
N ASP A 65 -15.94 -4.52 -0.52
CA ASP A 65 -16.50 -4.26 -1.84
C ASP A 65 -15.66 -3.23 -2.58
N ALA A 66 -15.32 -2.11 -1.93
CA ALA A 66 -14.45 -1.10 -2.51
C ALA A 66 -13.00 -1.59 -2.70
N TYR A 67 -12.48 -2.45 -1.83
CA TYR A 67 -11.19 -3.11 -2.00
C TYR A 67 -11.14 -3.96 -3.28
N LEU A 68 -12.23 -4.71 -3.56
CA LEU A 68 -12.33 -5.60 -4.72
C LEU A 68 -12.74 -4.89 -6.02
N GLU A 69 -13.09 -3.59 -5.99
CA GLU A 69 -13.40 -2.82 -7.20
C GLU A 69 -12.22 -2.65 -8.17
N VAL A 70 -10.99 -2.72 -7.65
CA VAL A 70 -9.79 -2.65 -8.51
C VAL A 70 -9.50 -3.94 -9.24
N TYR A 71 -10.14 -5.04 -8.85
CA TYR A 71 -10.03 -6.31 -9.54
C TYR A 71 -10.98 -6.36 -10.73
N TRP A 72 -10.53 -6.98 -11.81
CA TRP A 72 -11.33 -7.20 -13.00
C TRP A 72 -12.56 -8.08 -12.70
N LYS A 73 -13.75 -7.51 -12.82
CA LYS A 73 -15.02 -8.21 -12.56
C LYS A 73 -15.35 -9.19 -13.69
N SER A 74 -14.59 -10.27 -13.79
CA SER A 74 -14.66 -11.26 -14.87
C SER A 74 -14.46 -12.69 -14.34
N PRO A 75 -15.05 -13.69 -15.00
CA PRO A 75 -14.69 -15.09 -14.75
C PRO A 75 -13.24 -15.41 -15.14
N GLY A 76 -12.58 -14.55 -15.93
CA GLY A 76 -11.17 -14.70 -16.30
C GLY A 76 -10.16 -14.20 -15.26
N LEU A 77 -10.59 -13.57 -14.17
CA LEU A 77 -9.72 -13.17 -13.08
C LEU A 77 -9.08 -14.42 -12.43
N LEU A 78 -7.76 -14.36 -12.19
CA LEU A 78 -7.03 -15.41 -11.47
C LEU A 78 -6.33 -14.82 -10.25
N VAL A 79 -6.67 -15.30 -9.06
CA VAL A 79 -6.00 -14.89 -7.82
C VAL A 79 -5.55 -16.12 -7.04
N VAL A 80 -4.33 -16.06 -6.52
CA VAL A 80 -3.79 -17.08 -5.61
C VAL A 80 -3.39 -16.39 -4.30
N VAL A 81 -3.84 -16.91 -3.18
CA VAL A 81 -3.44 -16.45 -1.85
C VAL A 81 -2.83 -17.62 -1.11
N ASN A 82 -1.53 -17.57 -0.88
CA ASN A 82 -0.71 -18.70 -0.42
C ASN A 82 -0.87 -19.91 -1.37
N SER A 83 -1.61 -20.94 -0.94
CA SER A 83 -1.90 -22.13 -1.75
C SER A 83 -3.34 -22.20 -2.26
N GLU A 84 -4.18 -21.23 -1.89
CA GLU A 84 -5.58 -21.21 -2.31
C GLU A 84 -5.76 -20.42 -3.59
N GLN A 85 -6.44 -21.01 -4.57
CA GLN A 85 -6.70 -20.44 -5.89
C GLN A 85 -8.16 -20.05 -6.04
N PHE A 86 -8.39 -18.83 -6.55
CA PHE A 86 -9.72 -18.30 -6.86
C PHE A 86 -9.80 -18.05 -8.37
N ASN A 87 -10.81 -18.65 -9.01
CA ASN A 87 -11.08 -18.52 -10.44
C ASN A 87 -12.32 -17.64 -10.63
N GLY A 88 -12.10 -16.44 -11.15
CA GLY A 88 -13.14 -15.44 -11.35
C GLY A 88 -13.41 -14.55 -10.14
N TRP A 89 -13.90 -13.37 -10.45
CA TRP A 89 -14.15 -12.32 -9.46
C TRP A 89 -15.18 -12.72 -8.39
N GLN A 90 -16.24 -13.45 -8.80
CA GLN A 90 -17.30 -13.83 -7.87
C GLN A 90 -16.78 -14.77 -6.77
N GLN A 91 -15.97 -15.77 -7.13
CA GLN A 91 -15.40 -16.69 -6.17
C GLN A 91 -14.48 -15.95 -5.17
N LEU A 92 -13.66 -15.03 -5.67
CA LEU A 92 -12.82 -14.19 -4.81
C LEU A 92 -13.67 -13.35 -3.85
N HIS A 93 -14.68 -12.65 -4.37
CA HIS A 93 -15.59 -11.80 -3.60
C HIS A 93 -16.26 -12.58 -2.48
N ASP A 94 -16.91 -13.71 -2.80
CA ASP A 94 -17.64 -14.52 -1.82
C ASP A 94 -16.71 -15.07 -0.73
N SER A 95 -15.48 -15.45 -1.09
CA SER A 95 -14.47 -15.89 -0.14
C SER A 95 -14.10 -14.78 0.84
N TYR A 96 -13.90 -13.54 0.37
CA TYR A 96 -13.56 -12.41 1.24
C TYR A 96 -14.75 -11.99 2.14
N ILE A 97 -15.96 -11.95 1.61
CA ILE A 97 -17.16 -11.64 2.41
C ILE A 97 -17.37 -12.66 3.51
N ASN A 98 -17.21 -13.97 3.21
CA ASN A 98 -17.37 -15.04 4.19
C ASN A 98 -16.19 -15.11 5.17
N GLY A 99 -14.96 -14.96 4.69
CA GLY A 99 -13.74 -15.04 5.49
C GLY A 99 -13.56 -13.88 6.46
N TYR A 100 -14.08 -12.71 6.13
CA TYR A 100 -14.04 -11.50 6.94
C TYR A 100 -15.45 -11.04 7.34
N SER A 101 -16.29 -11.96 7.80
CA SER A 101 -17.62 -11.65 8.35
C SER A 101 -17.53 -10.67 9.54
N ASP A 102 -16.49 -10.80 10.36
CA ASP A 102 -16.06 -9.77 11.31
C ASP A 102 -15.00 -8.88 10.63
N ARG A 103 -15.38 -7.67 10.27
CA ARG A 103 -14.50 -6.70 9.62
C ARG A 103 -13.29 -6.30 10.47
N ALA A 104 -13.40 -6.34 11.78
CA ALA A 104 -12.27 -6.06 12.67
C ALA A 104 -11.16 -7.13 12.56
N ALA A 105 -11.48 -8.34 12.07
CA ALA A 105 -10.52 -9.41 11.83
C ALA A 105 -9.61 -9.15 10.62
N MET A 106 -9.89 -8.16 9.77
CA MET A 106 -9.06 -7.83 8.60
C MET A 106 -7.66 -7.32 8.97
N GLY A 107 -7.52 -6.65 10.13
CA GLY A 107 -6.28 -5.98 10.51
C GLY A 107 -5.97 -4.76 9.64
N PHE A 108 -4.83 -4.13 9.89
CA PHE A 108 -4.35 -2.95 9.16
C PHE A 108 -3.15 -3.31 8.31
N ILE A 109 -3.26 -3.07 7.00
CA ILE A 109 -2.20 -3.29 6.02
C ILE A 109 -1.38 -2.02 5.83
N GLN A 110 -0.06 -2.18 5.78
CA GLN A 110 0.88 -1.11 5.42
C GLN A 110 1.77 -1.59 4.28
N PRO A 111 1.78 -0.89 3.13
CA PRO A 111 2.79 -1.13 2.13
C PRO A 111 4.17 -0.72 2.68
N LYS A 112 5.16 -1.59 2.49
CA LYS A 112 6.57 -1.32 2.80
C LYS A 112 7.31 -0.84 1.56
N ARG A 113 6.96 -1.41 0.41
CA ARG A 113 7.51 -1.08 -0.89
C ARG A 113 6.51 -1.45 -1.97
N ILE A 114 6.40 -0.64 -3.00
CA ILE A 114 5.65 -0.95 -4.22
C ILE A 114 6.59 -0.68 -5.39
N GLN A 115 6.78 -1.68 -6.25
CA GLN A 115 7.48 -1.55 -7.53
C GLN A 115 6.47 -1.76 -8.64
N VAL A 116 6.47 -0.86 -9.62
CA VAL A 116 5.63 -0.95 -10.81
C VAL A 116 6.53 -1.07 -12.03
N LYS A 117 6.23 -2.03 -12.90
CA LYS A 117 6.90 -2.22 -14.18
C LYS A 117 5.86 -2.26 -15.29
N LEU A 118 5.87 -1.25 -16.15
CA LEU A 118 5.06 -1.28 -17.35
C LEU A 118 5.68 -2.24 -18.36
N LEU A 119 4.91 -3.22 -18.79
CA LEU A 119 5.32 -4.20 -19.81
C LEU A 119 4.90 -3.73 -21.20
N LYS A 120 3.76 -3.01 -21.28
CA LYS A 120 3.21 -2.36 -22.46
C LYS A 120 2.44 -1.12 -22.02
N SER A 121 1.93 -0.32 -22.96
CA SER A 121 1.09 0.85 -22.67
C SER A 121 -0.21 0.52 -21.92
N ASP A 122 -0.63 -0.74 -21.94
CA ASP A 122 -1.87 -1.24 -21.36
C ASP A 122 -1.68 -2.45 -20.42
N LEU A 123 -0.42 -2.84 -20.16
CA LEU A 123 -0.09 -3.98 -19.30
C LEU A 123 1.02 -3.62 -18.30
N ALA A 124 0.77 -3.85 -17.03
CA ALA A 124 1.72 -3.60 -15.95
C ALA A 124 1.86 -4.83 -15.06
N LEU A 125 3.06 -4.99 -14.50
CA LEU A 125 3.37 -5.86 -13.38
C LEU A 125 3.69 -4.99 -12.16
N ALA A 126 3.11 -5.32 -11.01
CA ALA A 126 3.48 -4.67 -9.76
C ALA A 126 3.86 -5.69 -8.69
N LEU A 127 4.80 -5.32 -7.85
CA LEU A 127 5.23 -6.09 -6.70
C LEU A 127 5.08 -5.22 -5.45
N THR A 128 4.25 -5.68 -4.52
CA THR A 128 3.97 -4.98 -3.27
C THR A 128 4.47 -5.81 -2.09
N TRP A 129 5.39 -5.27 -1.28
CA TRP A 129 5.72 -5.81 0.03
C TRP A 129 4.87 -5.10 1.07
N TRP A 130 4.30 -5.86 1.98
CA TRP A 130 3.36 -5.34 2.96
C TRP A 130 3.51 -6.01 4.33
N SER A 131 2.97 -5.36 5.34
CA SER A 131 2.71 -5.96 6.64
C SER A 131 1.25 -5.73 7.03
N ILE A 132 0.63 -6.72 7.65
CA ILE A 132 -0.70 -6.60 8.27
C ILE A 132 -0.53 -6.74 9.77
N THR A 133 -1.01 -5.76 10.52
CA THR A 133 -1.05 -5.79 11.99
C THR A 133 -2.47 -6.04 12.46
N PHE A 134 -2.63 -7.02 13.32
CA PHE A 134 -3.91 -7.40 13.95
C PHE A 134 -3.95 -6.85 15.37
N PRO A 135 -4.71 -5.75 15.65
CA PRO A 135 -4.67 -5.08 16.95
C PRO A 135 -5.07 -5.98 18.12
N ALA A 136 -6.07 -6.84 17.94
CA ALA A 136 -6.59 -7.72 18.98
C ALA A 136 -5.55 -8.75 19.46
N SER A 137 -4.79 -9.35 18.56
CA SER A 137 -3.76 -10.36 18.88
C SER A 137 -2.35 -9.78 19.01
N LYS A 138 -2.15 -8.50 18.68
CA LYS A 138 -0.83 -7.84 18.56
C LYS A 138 0.13 -8.57 17.60
N LYS A 139 -0.41 -9.38 16.70
CA LYS A 139 0.35 -10.13 15.71
C LYS A 139 0.57 -9.24 14.47
N THR A 140 1.76 -9.32 13.92
CA THR A 140 2.07 -8.76 12.59
C THR A 140 2.47 -9.88 11.66
N VAL A 141 1.88 -9.89 10.47
CA VAL A 141 2.21 -10.80 9.37
C VAL A 141 2.83 -9.94 8.26
N VAL A 142 3.89 -10.43 7.64
CA VAL A 142 4.54 -9.82 6.49
C VAL A 142 4.31 -10.68 5.26
N GLY A 143 4.34 -10.06 4.11
CA GLY A 143 4.17 -10.79 2.86
C GLY A 143 4.46 -9.92 1.65
N ASN A 144 4.24 -10.51 0.49
CA ASN A 144 4.32 -9.81 -0.79
C ASN A 144 3.21 -10.28 -1.72
N THR A 145 2.88 -9.40 -2.67
CA THR A 145 1.89 -9.67 -3.70
C THR A 145 2.45 -9.25 -5.04
N THR A 146 2.44 -10.17 -5.99
CA THR A 146 2.65 -9.87 -7.41
C THR A 146 1.29 -9.68 -8.04
N THR A 147 1.09 -8.59 -8.80
CA THR A 147 -0.15 -8.28 -9.51
C THR A 147 0.14 -7.98 -10.97
N ASP A 148 -0.64 -8.57 -11.85
CA ASP A 148 -0.73 -8.19 -13.26
C ASP A 148 -1.93 -7.27 -13.45
N LEU A 149 -1.70 -6.10 -14.02
CA LEU A 149 -2.74 -5.10 -14.25
C LEU A 149 -2.88 -4.83 -15.75
N GLN A 150 -4.13 -4.80 -16.20
CA GLN A 150 -4.53 -4.42 -17.56
C GLN A 150 -5.23 -3.06 -17.52
N LYS A 151 -4.93 -2.19 -18.48
CA LYS A 151 -5.64 -0.92 -18.67
C LYS A 151 -6.90 -1.15 -19.50
N PHE A 152 -8.04 -0.79 -18.93
CA PHE A 152 -9.35 -0.78 -19.58
C PHE A 152 -9.81 0.66 -19.81
N ASN A 153 -10.96 0.84 -20.47
CA ASN A 153 -11.53 2.17 -20.69
C ASN A 153 -11.87 2.92 -19.38
N ASP A 154 -12.14 2.16 -18.30
CA ASP A 154 -12.46 2.67 -16.96
C ASP A 154 -11.27 2.67 -15.99
N GLY A 155 -10.06 2.46 -16.52
CA GLY A 155 -8.81 2.51 -15.76
C GLY A 155 -8.10 1.17 -15.63
N TRP A 156 -7.08 1.15 -14.79
CA TRP A 156 -6.29 -0.04 -14.51
C TRP A 156 -7.02 -1.00 -13.58
N LYS A 157 -7.05 -2.29 -13.95
CA LYS A 157 -7.62 -3.37 -13.14
C LYS A 157 -6.63 -4.51 -12.95
N ILE A 158 -6.67 -5.12 -11.79
CA ILE A 158 -5.91 -6.36 -11.51
C ILE A 158 -6.60 -7.50 -12.23
N VAL A 159 -5.88 -8.17 -13.13
CA VAL A 159 -6.36 -9.33 -13.91
C VAL A 159 -5.82 -10.65 -13.36
N ALA A 160 -4.66 -10.61 -12.70
CA ALA A 160 -4.13 -11.73 -11.93
C ALA A 160 -3.37 -11.23 -10.71
N ALA A 161 -3.33 -12.03 -9.64
CA ALA A 161 -2.54 -11.74 -8.46
C ALA A 161 -2.08 -13.01 -7.76
N HIS A 162 -0.86 -12.97 -7.19
CA HIS A 162 -0.38 -13.97 -6.27
C HIS A 162 0.15 -13.30 -5.00
N SER A 163 -0.46 -13.61 -3.88
CA SER A 163 -0.09 -13.11 -2.56
C SER A 163 0.44 -14.25 -1.69
N SER A 164 1.56 -14.02 -1.02
CA SER A 164 2.13 -14.98 -0.08
C SER A 164 2.56 -14.29 1.22
N THR A 165 2.39 -15.02 2.32
CA THR A 165 2.92 -14.66 3.63
C THR A 165 4.26 -15.36 3.86
N GLY A 166 5.19 -14.66 4.52
CA GLY A 166 6.49 -15.19 4.93
C GLY A 166 6.41 -15.84 6.31
#